data_f744f23695a8456a52b4ee28d6e4a2a5
#
_entry.id   f744f23695a8456a52b4ee28d6e4a2a5
#
_cell.length_a   1.000
_cell.length_b   1.000
_cell.length_c   1.000
_cell.angle_alpha   90.00
_cell.angle_beta   90.00
_cell.angle_gamma   90.00
#
_symmetry.space_group_name_H-M   'P 1'
#
loop_
_entity.id
_entity.type
_entity.pdbx_description
1 polymer ?
#
loop_
_entity_poly.entity_id
_entity_poly.type
_entity_poly.pdbx_seq_one_letter_code
_entity_poly.pdbx_strand_id
1 'polypeptide(L)'
;VVQLDLVHKSDDLLIKWPNDVVLAQPDGTFRKVCGISCECCEGGVCVGMGINVLRQAAVQTDGRYLPGYLSDVAGVRFSELAGFDETGALKEPGAQLIAQTIVDILVGFLPQWQAECFAPFADKYNSCSYLFRKRVAVANIMGDVQTEGIVCGIDALGRLLVETRQGELIPVIAGEAHLV
;
A
#
# COMPACT_ATOMS: atom_id res chain seq x y z
N VAL A 1 12.81 4.25 -21.32
CA VAL A 1 12.26 3.52 -20.18
C VAL A 1 11.96 4.55 -19.12
N VAL A 2 10.69 4.95 -18.97
CA VAL A 2 10.25 5.82 -17.87
C VAL A 2 10.11 4.92 -16.65
N GLN A 3 11.12 4.92 -15.79
CA GLN A 3 11.07 4.24 -14.52
C GLN A 3 10.15 5.06 -13.61
N LEU A 4 8.97 4.55 -13.30
CA LEU A 4 8.06 5.12 -12.31
C LEU A 4 8.69 4.97 -10.91
N ASP A 5 9.64 5.84 -10.60
CA ASP A 5 10.29 5.90 -9.29
C ASP A 5 9.40 6.69 -8.31
N LEU A 6 8.17 6.21 -8.13
CA LEU A 6 7.15 6.86 -7.32
C LEU A 6 7.53 6.88 -5.83
N VAL A 7 8.28 5.89 -5.38
CA VAL A 7 8.66 5.76 -3.96
C VAL A 7 9.77 6.74 -3.57
N HIS A 8 10.58 7.18 -4.53
CA HIS A 8 11.66 8.14 -4.25
C HIS A 8 11.26 9.61 -4.43
N LYS A 9 10.05 9.90 -4.88
CA LYS A 9 9.63 11.29 -5.18
C LYS A 9 8.60 11.88 -4.24
N SER A 10 8.02 11.08 -3.34
CA SER A 10 7.05 11.59 -2.37
C SER A 10 7.21 10.88 -1.04
N ASP A 11 7.67 11.62 -0.04
CA ASP A 11 7.74 11.16 1.35
C ASP A 11 6.34 10.89 1.94
N ASP A 12 5.28 11.30 1.22
CA ASP A 12 3.90 11.14 1.66
C ASP A 12 3.26 9.83 1.18
N LEU A 13 3.86 9.13 0.18
CA LEU A 13 3.36 7.85 -0.32
C LEU A 13 3.93 6.71 0.51
N LEU A 14 3.10 6.12 1.36
CA LEU A 14 3.50 5.17 2.38
C LEU A 14 2.74 3.84 2.25
N ILE A 15 3.26 2.81 2.92
CA ILE A 15 2.61 1.50 3.01
C ILE A 15 1.87 1.39 4.34
N LYS A 16 0.58 1.06 4.27
CA LYS A 16 -0.21 0.71 5.45
C LYS A 16 -0.43 -0.80 5.47
N TRP A 17 0.13 -1.46 6.48
CA TRP A 17 -0.05 -2.89 6.69
C TRP A 17 -1.55 -3.24 6.81
N PRO A 18 -2.00 -4.39 6.22
CA PRO A 18 -1.15 -5.39 5.56
C PRO A 18 -0.88 -5.11 4.07
N ASN A 19 -1.76 -4.41 3.35
CA ASN A 19 -1.85 -4.50 1.90
C ASN A 19 -2.27 -3.20 1.21
N ASP A 20 -2.19 -2.06 1.89
CA ASP A 20 -2.61 -0.79 1.33
C ASP A 20 -1.42 0.14 1.04
N VAL A 21 -1.49 0.85 -0.07
CA VAL A 21 -0.65 2.02 -0.33
C VAL A 21 -1.48 3.26 -0.08
N VAL A 22 -0.96 4.16 0.73
CA VAL A 22 -1.68 5.32 1.23
C VAL A 22 -0.91 6.61 1.00
N LEU A 23 -1.61 7.71 0.81
CA LEU A 23 -1.08 9.06 0.76
C LEU A 23 -1.32 9.71 2.13
N ALA A 24 -0.24 9.94 2.88
CA ALA A 24 -0.31 10.62 4.17
C ALA A 24 -0.78 12.07 3.98
N GLN A 25 -1.55 12.57 4.94
CA GLN A 25 -2.06 13.94 4.91
C GLN A 25 -1.41 14.76 6.03
N PRO A 26 -1.30 16.09 5.87
CA PRO A 26 -0.71 16.96 6.88
C PRO A 26 -1.41 16.94 8.25
N ASP A 27 -2.69 16.58 8.28
CA ASP A 27 -3.50 16.43 9.50
C ASP A 27 -3.29 15.09 10.24
N GLY A 28 -2.36 14.25 9.73
CA GLY A 28 -2.06 12.94 10.29
C GLY A 28 -2.98 11.82 9.82
N THR A 29 -4.01 12.13 9.01
CA THR A 29 -4.87 11.14 8.36
C THR A 29 -4.19 10.57 7.10
N PHE A 30 -4.89 9.71 6.39
CA PHE A 30 -4.41 9.19 5.10
C PHE A 30 -5.55 9.01 4.10
N ARG A 31 -5.18 8.90 2.82
CA ARG A 31 -6.07 8.51 1.74
C ARG A 31 -5.54 7.25 1.06
N LYS A 32 -6.41 6.28 0.83
CA LYS A 32 -6.03 5.02 0.17
C LYS A 32 -5.85 5.23 -1.33
N VAL A 33 -4.65 4.96 -1.83
CA VAL A 33 -4.29 5.05 -3.25
C VAL A 33 -4.37 3.70 -3.94
N CYS A 34 -3.93 2.64 -3.25
CA CYS A 34 -3.96 1.28 -3.78
C CYS A 34 -4.32 0.29 -2.70
N GLY A 35 -5.07 -0.75 -3.06
CA GLY A 35 -5.24 -1.96 -2.28
C GLY A 35 -4.71 -3.16 -3.05
N ILE A 36 -4.07 -4.10 -2.35
CA ILE A 36 -3.47 -5.31 -2.93
C ILE A 36 -4.16 -6.51 -2.31
N SER A 37 -4.60 -7.45 -3.11
CA SER A 37 -5.11 -8.75 -2.66
C SER A 37 -4.26 -9.88 -3.23
N CYS A 38 -4.06 -10.93 -2.43
CA CYS A 38 -3.37 -12.13 -2.87
C CYS A 38 -4.27 -13.33 -2.58
N GLU A 39 -4.49 -14.16 -3.59
CA GLU A 39 -5.29 -15.37 -3.49
C GLU A 39 -4.44 -16.57 -3.94
N CYS A 40 -4.35 -17.59 -3.09
CA CYS A 40 -3.71 -18.84 -3.47
C CYS A 40 -4.61 -19.61 -4.44
N CYS A 41 -4.06 -20.03 -5.55
CA CYS A 41 -4.71 -20.88 -6.52
C CYS A 41 -3.85 -22.11 -6.82
N GLU A 42 -4.40 -23.11 -7.49
CA GLU A 42 -3.67 -24.31 -7.86
C GLU A 42 -2.44 -23.95 -8.71
N GLY A 43 -1.25 -24.19 -8.15
CA GLY A 43 0.04 -23.93 -8.81
C GLY A 43 0.58 -22.48 -8.74
N GLY A 44 -0.06 -21.57 -7.99
CA GLY A 44 0.43 -20.20 -7.90
C GLY A 44 -0.32 -19.27 -6.95
N VAL A 45 -0.05 -17.99 -7.11
CA VAL A 45 -0.74 -16.90 -6.39
C VAL A 45 -1.27 -15.90 -7.41
N CYS A 46 -2.55 -15.59 -7.32
CA CYS A 46 -3.16 -14.50 -8.06
C CYS A 46 -3.00 -13.20 -7.25
N VAL A 47 -2.44 -12.17 -7.85
CA VAL A 47 -2.27 -10.85 -7.23
C VAL A 47 -3.20 -9.87 -7.90
N GLY A 48 -4.16 -9.33 -7.15
CA GLY A 48 -5.05 -8.26 -7.58
C GLY A 48 -4.59 -6.92 -7.02
N MET A 49 -4.55 -5.87 -7.85
CA MET A 49 -4.21 -4.52 -7.44
C MET A 49 -5.27 -3.54 -7.90
N GLY A 50 -5.93 -2.84 -6.96
CA GLY A 50 -6.84 -1.75 -7.24
C GLY A 50 -6.14 -0.41 -7.04
N ILE A 51 -5.83 0.30 -8.12
CA ILE A 51 -5.08 1.56 -8.07
C ILE A 51 -5.97 2.72 -8.49
N ASN A 52 -6.11 3.72 -7.61
CA ASN A 52 -6.78 4.96 -7.93
C ASN A 52 -5.80 5.89 -8.67
N VAL A 53 -5.95 6.04 -9.97
CA VAL A 53 -5.02 6.83 -10.79
C VAL A 53 -5.39 8.29 -10.81
N LEU A 54 -6.62 8.61 -11.18
CA LEU A 54 -7.11 9.98 -11.37
C LEU A 54 -8.35 10.24 -10.51
N ARG A 55 -8.44 11.46 -10.01
CA ARG A 55 -9.62 11.93 -9.28
C ARG A 55 -10.79 12.07 -10.26
N GLN A 56 -11.83 11.28 -10.05
CA GLN A 56 -13.11 11.44 -10.74
C GLN A 56 -14.06 12.30 -9.89
N ALA A 57 -14.89 13.10 -10.54
CA ALA A 57 -15.92 13.87 -9.86
C ALA A 57 -16.92 12.89 -9.20
N ALA A 58 -17.17 13.09 -7.89
CA ALA A 58 -18.22 12.45 -7.10
C ALA A 58 -18.18 10.91 -7.05
N VAL A 59 -17.07 10.33 -6.59
CA VAL A 59 -17.13 8.96 -6.07
C VAL A 59 -17.75 9.00 -4.68
N GLN A 60 -18.99 8.54 -4.54
CA GLN A 60 -19.57 8.27 -3.23
C GLN A 60 -18.84 7.05 -2.65
N THR A 61 -18.10 7.26 -1.57
CA THR A 61 -17.48 6.17 -0.83
C THR A 61 -18.33 5.89 0.39
N ASP A 62 -18.81 4.67 0.50
CA ASP A 62 -19.36 4.09 1.73
C ASP A 62 -18.26 3.56 2.64
N GLY A 63 -17.01 3.72 2.22
CA GLY A 63 -15.83 3.19 2.86
C GLY A 63 -15.34 4.01 4.05
N ARG A 64 -14.70 3.33 4.99
CA ARG A 64 -14.05 3.89 6.18
C ARG A 64 -12.89 4.83 5.84
N TYR A 65 -12.41 4.82 4.59
CA TYR A 65 -11.26 5.60 4.15
C TYR A 65 -11.60 6.43 2.92
N LEU A 66 -11.15 7.68 2.93
CA LEU A 66 -11.26 8.54 1.77
C LEU A 66 -10.28 8.05 0.69
N PRO A 67 -10.69 8.05 -0.59
CA PRO A 67 -9.80 7.69 -1.69
C PRO A 67 -8.72 8.75 -1.87
N GLY A 68 -7.50 8.30 -2.06
CA GLY A 68 -6.38 9.06 -2.61
C GLY A 68 -6.13 8.64 -4.05
N TYR A 69 -5.41 9.45 -4.80
CA TYR A 69 -5.15 9.20 -6.21
C TYR A 69 -3.67 9.39 -6.51
N LEU A 70 -3.14 8.63 -7.45
CA LEU A 70 -1.75 8.86 -7.91
C LEU A 70 -1.56 10.30 -8.43
N SER A 71 -2.60 10.90 -9.01
CA SER A 71 -2.57 12.29 -9.44
C SER A 71 -2.44 13.31 -8.30
N ASP A 72 -2.69 12.91 -7.06
CA ASP A 72 -2.52 13.76 -5.87
C ASP A 72 -1.06 13.74 -5.36
N VAL A 73 -0.23 12.82 -5.85
CA VAL A 73 1.17 12.68 -5.43
C VAL A 73 2.02 13.76 -6.07
N ALA A 74 2.72 14.56 -5.25
CA ALA A 74 3.55 15.64 -5.73
C ALA A 74 4.67 15.15 -6.66
N GLY A 75 4.86 15.85 -7.79
CA GLY A 75 5.91 15.55 -8.76
C GLY A 75 5.58 14.47 -9.79
N VAL A 76 4.43 13.83 -9.71
CA VAL A 76 3.97 12.89 -10.73
C VAL A 76 3.28 13.65 -11.86
N ARG A 77 3.89 13.65 -13.05
CA ARG A 77 3.33 14.27 -14.25
C ARG A 77 2.63 13.23 -15.12
N PHE A 78 1.35 12.99 -14.83
CA PHE A 78 0.54 12.06 -15.64
C PHE A 78 0.31 12.52 -17.08
N SER A 79 0.38 13.82 -17.34
CA SER A 79 0.24 14.37 -18.70
C SER A 79 1.31 13.86 -19.68
N GLU A 80 2.45 13.41 -19.16
CA GLU A 80 3.54 12.85 -19.98
C GLU A 80 3.42 11.33 -20.15
N LEU A 81 2.69 10.65 -19.24
CA LEU A 81 2.57 9.20 -19.20
C LEU A 81 1.32 8.66 -19.88
N ALA A 82 0.28 9.48 -19.96
CA ALA A 82 -1.01 9.05 -20.45
C ALA A 82 -1.72 10.19 -21.18
N GLY A 83 -2.12 9.93 -22.39
CA GLY A 83 -3.12 10.79 -23.02
C GLY A 83 -4.42 10.70 -22.22
N PHE A 84 -5.00 11.87 -21.89
CA PHE A 84 -6.35 11.95 -21.36
C PHE A 84 -7.32 12.15 -22.51
N ASP A 85 -8.54 11.62 -22.40
CA ASP A 85 -9.61 11.96 -23.32
C ASP A 85 -10.24 13.32 -22.96
N GLU A 86 -11.20 13.74 -23.76
CA GLU A 86 -11.91 15.02 -23.60
C GLU A 86 -12.68 15.12 -22.26
N THR A 87 -12.92 14.00 -21.59
CA THR A 87 -13.60 13.92 -20.29
C THR A 87 -12.62 13.91 -19.12
N GLY A 88 -11.30 13.87 -19.38
CA GLY A 88 -10.26 13.73 -18.37
C GLY A 88 -10.06 12.30 -17.89
N ALA A 89 -10.64 11.30 -18.56
CA ALA A 89 -10.38 9.90 -18.27
C ALA A 89 -9.05 9.44 -18.89
N LEU A 90 -8.37 8.52 -18.20
CA LEU A 90 -7.13 7.94 -18.67
C LEU A 90 -7.39 7.09 -19.91
N LYS A 91 -6.75 7.41 -21.04
CA LYS A 91 -6.84 6.59 -22.25
C LYS A 91 -6.20 5.22 -22.02
N GLU A 92 -6.71 4.20 -22.70
CA GLU A 92 -6.22 2.82 -22.61
C GLU A 92 -4.68 2.68 -22.63
N PRO A 93 -3.94 3.34 -23.53
CA PRO A 93 -2.48 3.24 -23.56
C PRO A 93 -1.80 3.62 -22.23
N GLY A 94 -2.32 4.59 -21.51
CA GLY A 94 -1.76 5.00 -20.21
C GLY A 94 -2.03 4.00 -19.09
N ALA A 95 -3.22 3.43 -19.03
CA ALA A 95 -3.57 2.38 -18.07
C ALA A 95 -2.72 1.12 -18.31
N GLN A 96 -2.56 0.72 -19.57
CA GLN A 96 -1.71 -0.40 -19.97
C GLN A 96 -0.25 -0.18 -19.60
N LEU A 97 0.28 1.03 -19.79
CA LEU A 97 1.67 1.36 -19.44
C LEU A 97 1.90 1.25 -17.93
N ILE A 98 0.97 1.76 -17.11
CA ILE A 98 1.04 1.64 -15.64
C ILE A 98 1.01 0.15 -15.25
N ALA A 99 0.06 -0.62 -15.78
CA ALA A 99 -0.07 -2.04 -15.49
C ALA A 99 1.19 -2.81 -15.90
N GLN A 100 1.72 -2.60 -17.11
CA GLN A 100 2.92 -3.25 -17.60
C GLN A 100 4.14 -2.91 -16.73
N THR A 101 4.30 -1.64 -16.35
CA THR A 101 5.39 -1.22 -15.47
C THR A 101 5.35 -1.94 -14.11
N ILE A 102 4.16 -2.07 -13.53
CA ILE A 102 3.98 -2.79 -12.26
C ILE A 102 4.33 -4.28 -12.42
N VAL A 103 3.86 -4.90 -13.50
CA VAL A 103 4.15 -6.32 -13.80
C VAL A 103 5.66 -6.53 -13.98
N ASP A 104 6.33 -5.66 -14.73
CA ASP A 104 7.78 -5.76 -14.98
C ASP A 104 8.57 -5.63 -13.66
N ILE A 105 8.16 -4.71 -12.78
CA ILE A 105 8.77 -4.56 -11.45
C ILE A 105 8.55 -5.82 -10.62
N LEU A 106 7.32 -6.33 -10.55
CA LEU A 106 6.99 -7.54 -9.78
C LEU A 106 7.79 -8.75 -10.28
N VAL A 107 7.83 -8.97 -11.59
CA VAL A 107 8.61 -10.06 -12.20
C VAL A 107 10.10 -9.91 -11.87
N GLY A 108 10.61 -8.68 -11.84
CA GLY A 108 11.99 -8.40 -11.44
C GLY A 108 12.28 -8.74 -9.96
N PHE A 109 11.30 -8.61 -9.07
CA PHE A 109 11.43 -8.96 -7.65
C PHE A 109 11.31 -10.46 -7.35
N LEU A 110 10.58 -11.21 -8.18
CA LEU A 110 10.26 -12.62 -7.90
C LEU A 110 11.49 -13.50 -7.63
N PRO A 111 12.60 -13.43 -8.37
CA PRO A 111 13.77 -14.26 -8.09
C PRO A 111 14.34 -14.06 -6.69
N GLN A 112 14.44 -12.81 -6.24
CA GLN A 112 14.91 -12.50 -4.90
C GLN A 112 13.90 -12.95 -3.84
N TRP A 113 12.62 -12.71 -4.07
CA TRP A 113 11.56 -13.20 -3.18
C TRP A 113 11.58 -14.73 -3.02
N GLN A 114 11.76 -15.47 -4.11
CA GLN A 114 11.82 -16.92 -4.09
C GLN A 114 13.06 -17.46 -3.33
N ALA A 115 14.19 -16.76 -3.44
CA ALA A 115 15.42 -17.16 -2.78
C ALA A 115 15.48 -16.81 -1.30
N GLU A 116 14.99 -15.62 -0.93
CA GLU A 116 15.26 -14.98 0.36
C GLU A 116 13.98 -14.65 1.15
N CYS A 117 12.79 -14.92 0.60
CA CYS A 117 11.49 -14.56 1.16
C CYS A 117 11.39 -13.04 1.45
N PHE A 118 10.74 -12.66 2.55
CA PHE A 118 10.47 -11.26 2.86
C PHE A 118 11.64 -10.53 3.54
N ALA A 119 12.58 -11.25 4.14
CA ALA A 119 13.64 -10.68 4.98
C ALA A 119 14.41 -9.49 4.34
N PRO A 120 14.83 -9.53 3.06
CA PRO A 120 15.56 -8.44 2.42
C PRO A 120 14.74 -7.15 2.26
N PHE A 121 13.42 -7.26 2.30
CA PHE A 121 12.51 -6.14 2.08
C PHE A 121 12.04 -5.47 3.39
N ALA A 122 12.28 -6.09 4.54
CA ALA A 122 11.76 -5.64 5.83
C ALA A 122 12.20 -4.21 6.18
N ASP A 123 13.50 -3.88 6.02
CA ASP A 123 14.02 -2.55 6.32
C ASP A 123 13.43 -1.49 5.39
N LYS A 124 13.33 -1.80 4.10
CA LYS A 124 12.70 -0.90 3.13
C LYS A 124 11.23 -0.69 3.45
N TYR A 125 10.50 -1.75 3.77
CA TYR A 125 9.11 -1.66 4.20
C TYR A 125 8.98 -0.75 5.44
N ASN A 126 9.78 -0.99 6.47
CA ASN A 126 9.75 -0.21 7.70
C ASN A 126 10.02 1.28 7.46
N SER A 127 10.92 1.61 6.54
CA SER A 127 11.19 3.01 6.18
C SER A 127 10.02 3.71 5.47
N CYS A 128 9.11 2.96 4.85
CA CYS A 128 7.93 3.45 4.15
C CYS A 128 6.63 3.16 4.92
N SER A 129 6.69 2.68 6.15
CA SER A 129 5.50 2.27 6.90
C SER A 129 4.74 3.47 7.47
N TYR A 130 3.48 3.63 7.06
CA TYR A 130 2.57 4.64 7.61
C TYR A 130 2.29 4.44 9.10
N LEU A 131 2.28 3.20 9.56
CA LEU A 131 1.91 2.85 10.94
C LEU A 131 3.10 2.90 11.93
N PHE A 132 4.33 3.03 11.46
CA PHE A 132 5.51 3.02 12.32
C PHE A 132 5.42 4.07 13.44
N ARG A 133 5.62 3.64 14.68
CA ARG A 133 5.51 4.44 15.92
C ARG A 133 4.11 5.02 16.21
N LYS A 134 3.09 4.57 15.49
CA LYS A 134 1.70 4.96 15.77
C LYS A 134 1.02 3.94 16.66
N ARG A 135 0.04 4.41 17.45
CA ARG A 135 -0.83 3.54 18.24
C ARG A 135 -1.92 2.98 17.36
N VAL A 136 -2.11 1.66 17.43
CA VAL A 136 -3.10 0.95 16.64
C VAL A 136 -3.90 -0.02 17.50
N ALA A 137 -5.13 -0.28 17.06
CA ALA A 137 -5.89 -1.49 17.38
C ALA A 137 -5.91 -2.38 16.15
N VAL A 138 -5.50 -3.63 16.28
CA VAL A 138 -5.56 -4.60 15.19
C VAL A 138 -6.76 -5.51 15.40
N ALA A 139 -7.69 -5.50 14.45
CA ALA A 139 -8.90 -6.30 14.47
C ALA A 139 -8.81 -7.47 13.49
N ASN A 140 -9.49 -8.58 13.82
CA ASN A 140 -9.69 -9.69 12.89
C ASN A 140 -10.77 -9.35 11.85
N ILE A 141 -11.06 -10.29 10.95
CA ILE A 141 -12.08 -10.13 9.89
C ILE A 141 -13.51 -9.96 10.44
N MET A 142 -13.77 -10.34 11.70
CA MET A 142 -15.06 -10.16 12.37
C MET A 142 -15.16 -8.79 13.05
N GLY A 143 -14.07 -8.02 13.07
CA GLY A 143 -13.99 -6.73 13.75
C GLY A 143 -13.58 -6.80 15.22
N ASP A 144 -13.26 -7.99 15.75
CA ASP A 144 -12.82 -8.13 17.14
C ASP A 144 -11.35 -7.69 17.27
N VAL A 145 -11.08 -6.82 18.22
CA VAL A 145 -9.72 -6.35 18.51
C VAL A 145 -8.89 -7.50 19.11
N GLN A 146 -7.82 -7.87 18.41
CA GLN A 146 -6.89 -8.92 18.81
C GLN A 146 -5.74 -8.38 19.67
N THR A 147 -5.26 -7.20 19.33
CA THR A 147 -4.19 -6.52 20.07
C THR A 147 -4.26 -5.02 19.88
N GLU A 148 -3.75 -4.29 20.86
CA GLU A 148 -3.64 -2.84 20.85
C GLU A 148 -2.26 -2.42 21.38
N GLY A 149 -1.61 -1.48 20.70
CA GLY A 149 -0.30 -1.02 21.11
C GLY A 149 0.36 -0.07 20.12
N ILE A 150 1.68 0.06 20.22
CA ILE A 150 2.49 0.90 19.33
C ILE A 150 3.17 0.00 18.29
N VAL A 151 3.08 0.38 17.02
CA VAL A 151 3.75 -0.36 15.95
C VAL A 151 5.25 -0.12 15.99
N CYS A 152 6.02 -1.19 16.15
CA CYS A 152 7.49 -1.19 16.14
C CYS A 152 8.09 -1.53 14.77
N GLY A 153 7.27 -1.86 13.79
CA GLY A 153 7.65 -2.22 12.42
C GLY A 153 7.07 -3.54 12.00
N ILE A 154 7.71 -4.19 11.03
CA ILE A 154 7.45 -5.58 10.64
C ILE A 154 8.71 -6.41 10.77
N ASP A 155 8.55 -7.70 10.99
CA ASP A 155 9.68 -8.63 11.05
C ASP A 155 10.05 -9.24 9.69
N ALA A 156 11.07 -10.11 9.70
CA ALA A 156 11.56 -10.80 8.51
C ALA A 156 10.52 -11.74 7.84
N LEU A 157 9.39 -12.00 8.49
CA LEU A 157 8.29 -12.79 7.96
C LEU A 157 7.11 -11.92 7.49
N GLY A 158 7.24 -10.58 7.56
CA GLY A 158 6.18 -9.64 7.19
C GLY A 158 5.09 -9.47 8.24
N ARG A 159 5.30 -9.96 9.48
CA ARG A 159 4.33 -9.82 10.57
C ARG A 159 4.44 -8.43 11.19
N LEU A 160 3.30 -7.79 11.47
CA LEU A 160 3.28 -6.51 12.16
C LEU A 160 3.70 -6.71 13.63
N LEU A 161 4.69 -5.95 14.08
CA LEU A 161 5.16 -5.99 15.47
C LEU A 161 4.47 -4.87 16.27
N VAL A 162 3.66 -5.25 17.25
CA VAL A 162 2.91 -4.32 18.11
C VAL A 162 3.36 -4.48 19.55
N GLU A 163 3.91 -3.41 20.13
CA GLU A 163 4.27 -3.36 21.54
C GLU A 163 3.05 -2.94 22.37
N THR A 164 2.63 -3.83 23.27
CA THR A 164 1.51 -3.58 24.17
C THR A 164 1.88 -2.58 25.27
N ARG A 165 0.88 -2.13 26.05
CA ARG A 165 1.12 -1.28 27.23
C ARG A 165 1.96 -1.95 28.31
N GLN A 166 2.01 -3.27 28.34
CA GLN A 166 2.84 -4.07 29.26
C GLN A 166 4.27 -4.23 28.77
N GLY A 167 4.62 -3.71 27.59
CA GLY A 167 5.95 -3.85 26.98
C GLY A 167 6.14 -5.21 26.27
N GLU A 168 5.07 -5.98 26.07
CA GLU A 168 5.12 -7.21 25.32
C GLU A 168 5.06 -6.93 23.82
N LEU A 169 5.94 -7.56 23.04
CA LEU A 169 5.98 -7.43 21.58
C LEU A 169 5.18 -8.56 20.94
N ILE A 170 4.03 -8.22 20.36
CA ILE A 170 3.11 -9.16 19.73
C ILE A 170 3.29 -9.16 18.21
N PRO A 171 3.70 -10.29 17.60
CA PRO A 171 3.75 -10.42 16.15
C PRO A 171 2.36 -10.77 15.58
N VAL A 172 1.78 -9.87 14.81
CA VAL A 172 0.46 -10.03 14.20
C VAL A 172 0.61 -10.52 12.76
N ILE A 173 -0.04 -11.64 12.42
CA ILE A 173 0.07 -12.29 11.11
C ILE A 173 -0.97 -11.76 10.13
N ALA A 174 -2.19 -11.48 10.62
CA ALA A 174 -3.33 -11.07 9.80
C ALA A 174 -4.26 -10.15 10.59
N GLY A 175 -5.04 -9.35 9.89
CA GLY A 175 -6.01 -8.44 10.47
C GLY A 175 -5.97 -7.08 9.78
N GLU A 176 -6.74 -6.14 10.31
CA GLU A 176 -6.78 -4.74 9.87
C GLU A 176 -6.33 -3.83 11.01
N ALA A 177 -5.31 -3.00 10.77
CA ALA A 177 -4.78 -2.06 11.75
C ALA A 177 -5.45 -0.69 11.61
N HIS A 178 -6.09 -0.23 12.69
CA HIS A 178 -6.74 1.06 12.80
C HIS A 178 -5.98 1.94 13.79
N LEU A 179 -5.85 3.24 13.48
CA LEU A 179 -5.31 4.22 14.43
C LEU A 179 -6.29 4.43 15.59
N VAL A 180 -5.76 4.54 16.81
CA VAL A 180 -6.51 4.77 18.05
C VAL A 180 -5.83 5.84 18.92
#